data_8557e4c18dc72bb3aa1b4c3089bdd4fe
#
_entry.id   8557e4c18dc72bb3aa1b4c3089bdd4fe
#
_cell.length_a   1.000
_cell.length_b   1.000
_cell.length_c   1.000
_cell.angle_alpha   90.00
_cell.angle_beta   90.00
_cell.angle_gamma   90.00
#
_symmetry.space_group_name_H-M   'P 1'
#
loop_
_entity.id
_entity.type
_entity.pdbx_description
1 polymer ?
#
loop_
_entity_poly.entity_id
_entity_poly.type
_entity_poly.pdbx_seq_one_letter_code
_entity_poly.pdbx_strand_id
1 'polypeptide(L)'
;MSRDLVFGFCDPRFKKVRDLFARSVESGYEVGATLAVEYRGEMVINLWGGYQDAAKTRLWQEDTLVNVFSVTKGIVATCIARLVEEKRLDIYQPVSNYWPEYGCNGKENTTVYDLLCHRAAMFGFREPVPEGQWQNWPLFTELLAKQAPYRSPGESQSYHALTFGWLAGELIRRIDGRSVGQYFKDEIADPLALDFKIGLALTDLDRCADMLM
;
A
#
# COMPACT_ATOMS: atom_id res chain seq x y z
N MET A 1 -36.87 -9.06 -12.56
CA MET A 1 -36.03 -10.01 -11.77
C MET A 1 -34.85 -9.22 -11.28
N SER A 2 -34.67 -9.05 -9.97
CA SER A 2 -33.44 -8.41 -9.45
C SER A 2 -32.29 -9.35 -9.79
N ARG A 3 -31.26 -8.82 -10.46
CA ARG A 3 -30.02 -9.56 -10.69
C ARG A 3 -29.37 -9.80 -9.34
N ASP A 4 -29.04 -11.03 -9.04
CA ASP A 4 -28.19 -11.29 -7.88
C ASP A 4 -26.82 -10.61 -8.15
N LEU A 5 -26.47 -9.64 -7.30
CA LEU A 5 -25.27 -8.83 -7.45
C LEU A 5 -24.14 -9.29 -6.51
N VAL A 6 -24.36 -10.36 -5.73
CA VAL A 6 -23.39 -10.86 -4.76
C VAL A 6 -23.04 -12.30 -5.08
N PHE A 7 -21.76 -12.54 -5.23
CA PHE A 7 -21.19 -13.82 -5.63
C PHE A 7 -20.20 -14.32 -4.57
N GLY A 8 -19.73 -15.56 -4.74
CA GLY A 8 -18.72 -16.16 -3.90
C GLY A 8 -19.29 -17.07 -2.81
N PHE A 9 -18.49 -17.32 -1.79
CA PHE A 9 -18.75 -18.29 -0.72
C PHE A 9 -18.84 -17.61 0.65
N CYS A 10 -19.74 -18.10 1.49
CA CYS A 10 -19.81 -17.72 2.90
C CYS A 10 -20.25 -18.94 3.73
N ASP A 11 -19.43 -19.32 4.71
CA ASP A 11 -19.80 -20.35 5.67
C ASP A 11 -21.10 -19.97 6.40
N PRO A 12 -22.07 -20.88 6.55
CA PRO A 12 -23.36 -20.60 7.18
C PRO A 12 -23.27 -19.97 8.57
N ARG A 13 -22.21 -20.22 9.33
CA ARG A 13 -21.95 -19.58 10.63
C ARG A 13 -21.87 -18.05 10.53
N PHE A 14 -21.47 -17.53 9.37
CA PHE A 14 -21.27 -16.12 9.09
C PHE A 14 -22.40 -15.50 8.23
N LYS A 15 -23.54 -16.17 8.13
CA LYS A 15 -24.69 -15.70 7.32
C LYS A 15 -25.04 -14.23 7.54
N LYS A 16 -24.98 -13.73 8.78
CA LYS A 16 -25.25 -12.32 9.10
C LYS A 16 -24.30 -11.35 8.41
N VAL A 17 -23.04 -11.74 8.22
CA VAL A 17 -22.02 -10.94 7.51
C VAL A 17 -22.36 -10.91 6.03
N ARG A 18 -22.69 -12.06 5.43
CA ARG A 18 -23.17 -12.14 4.04
C ARG A 18 -24.40 -11.27 3.80
N ASP A 19 -25.39 -11.35 4.69
CA ASP A 19 -26.62 -10.57 4.57
C ASP A 19 -26.36 -9.06 4.67
N LEU A 20 -25.40 -8.63 5.50
CA LEU A 20 -24.99 -7.24 5.59
C LEU A 20 -24.27 -6.78 4.32
N PHE A 21 -23.31 -7.58 3.83
CA PHE A 21 -22.59 -7.31 2.59
C PHE A 21 -23.58 -7.18 1.41
N ALA A 22 -24.52 -8.10 1.28
CA ALA A 22 -25.54 -8.06 0.23
C ALA A 22 -26.37 -6.78 0.30
N ARG A 23 -26.87 -6.41 1.49
CA ARG A 23 -27.61 -5.16 1.66
C ARG A 23 -26.80 -3.91 1.31
N SER A 24 -25.52 -3.88 1.63
CA SER A 24 -24.63 -2.75 1.30
C SER A 24 -24.54 -2.54 -0.21
N VAL A 25 -24.35 -3.62 -0.96
CA VAL A 25 -24.28 -3.60 -2.44
C VAL A 25 -25.64 -3.32 -3.07
N GLU A 26 -26.71 -4.03 -2.65
CA GLU A 26 -28.06 -3.92 -3.22
C GLU A 26 -28.70 -2.55 -2.97
N SER A 27 -28.41 -1.93 -1.82
CA SER A 27 -28.90 -0.57 -1.52
C SER A 27 -28.13 0.51 -2.29
N GLY A 28 -26.99 0.18 -2.90
CA GLY A 28 -26.10 1.13 -3.56
C GLY A 28 -25.25 1.97 -2.59
N TYR A 29 -25.18 1.58 -1.31
CA TYR A 29 -24.24 2.18 -0.36
C TYR A 29 -22.79 1.91 -0.81
N GLU A 30 -22.53 0.68 -1.24
CA GLU A 30 -21.30 0.32 -1.96
C GLU A 30 -21.65 0.15 -3.46
N VAL A 31 -20.85 0.77 -4.33
CA VAL A 31 -20.97 0.55 -5.78
C VAL A 31 -20.49 -0.84 -6.12
N GLY A 32 -19.36 -1.25 -5.56
CA GLY A 32 -18.83 -2.58 -5.62
C GLY A 32 -17.84 -2.82 -4.49
N ALA A 33 -17.73 -4.08 -4.08
CA ALA A 33 -16.87 -4.44 -2.95
C ALA A 33 -16.44 -5.91 -3.02
N THR A 34 -15.40 -6.23 -2.25
CA THR A 34 -14.99 -7.60 -1.95
C THR A 34 -14.76 -7.76 -0.45
N LEU A 35 -14.97 -8.96 0.07
CA LEU A 35 -14.74 -9.33 1.46
C LEU A 35 -14.18 -10.73 1.54
N ALA A 36 -12.97 -10.87 2.06
CA ALA A 36 -12.35 -12.16 2.35
C ALA A 36 -12.05 -12.28 3.85
N VAL A 37 -12.40 -13.40 4.44
CA VAL A 37 -12.13 -13.70 5.86
C VAL A 37 -11.60 -15.11 5.99
N GLU A 38 -10.42 -15.21 6.59
CA GLU A 38 -9.85 -16.47 7.05
C GLU A 38 -10.06 -16.62 8.56
N TYR A 39 -10.47 -17.78 8.99
CA TYR A 39 -10.61 -18.11 10.41
C TYR A 39 -9.95 -19.46 10.71
N ARG A 40 -8.93 -19.45 11.56
CA ARG A 40 -8.14 -20.63 11.95
C ARG A 40 -7.53 -21.39 10.78
N GLY A 41 -7.02 -20.67 9.78
CA GLY A 41 -6.38 -21.26 8.60
C GLY A 41 -7.35 -21.73 7.52
N GLU A 42 -8.67 -21.46 7.66
CA GLU A 42 -9.68 -21.80 6.67
C GLU A 42 -10.35 -20.53 6.13
N MET A 43 -10.49 -20.41 4.81
CA MET A 43 -11.28 -19.38 4.18
C MET A 43 -12.75 -19.62 4.49
N VAL A 44 -13.36 -18.73 5.29
CA VAL A 44 -14.77 -18.84 5.71
C VAL A 44 -15.69 -17.87 4.99
N ILE A 45 -15.15 -16.79 4.42
CA ILE A 45 -15.86 -15.85 3.57
C ILE A 45 -14.96 -15.48 2.39
N ASN A 46 -15.48 -15.57 1.19
CA ASN A 46 -14.90 -14.98 -0.03
C ASN A 46 -16.08 -14.47 -0.86
N LEU A 47 -16.43 -13.20 -0.70
CA LEU A 47 -17.56 -12.55 -1.35
C LEU A 47 -17.11 -11.38 -2.20
N TRP A 48 -17.73 -11.20 -3.34
CA TRP A 48 -17.60 -10.00 -4.16
C TRP A 48 -18.94 -9.63 -4.76
N GLY A 49 -19.11 -8.36 -5.13
CA GLY A 49 -20.38 -7.96 -5.72
C GLY A 49 -20.44 -6.49 -6.10
N GLY A 50 -21.53 -6.16 -6.79
CA GLY A 50 -21.77 -4.83 -7.34
C GLY A 50 -21.04 -4.59 -8.66
N TYR A 51 -20.52 -3.38 -8.84
CA TYR A 51 -19.96 -2.92 -10.10
C TYR A 51 -18.58 -2.31 -9.90
N GLN A 52 -17.76 -2.34 -10.97
CA GLN A 52 -16.43 -1.73 -11.01
C GLN A 52 -16.50 -0.21 -11.28
N ASP A 53 -17.64 0.31 -11.71
CA ASP A 53 -17.83 1.70 -12.15
C ASP A 53 -19.14 2.31 -11.64
N ALA A 54 -19.16 3.63 -11.50
CA ALA A 54 -20.34 4.38 -11.06
C ALA A 54 -21.53 4.27 -12.05
N ALA A 55 -21.25 4.07 -13.33
CA ALA A 55 -22.27 3.91 -14.37
C ALA A 55 -22.93 2.53 -14.33
N LYS A 56 -22.41 1.61 -13.49
CA LYS A 56 -22.91 0.24 -13.32
C LYS A 56 -22.93 -0.56 -14.62
N THR A 57 -21.89 -0.39 -15.42
CA THR A 57 -21.76 -1.06 -16.73
C THR A 57 -20.89 -2.32 -16.66
N ARG A 58 -19.92 -2.35 -15.74
CA ARG A 58 -18.99 -3.47 -15.53
C ARG A 58 -19.28 -4.11 -14.17
N LEU A 59 -19.64 -5.40 -14.16
CA LEU A 59 -19.82 -6.15 -12.91
C LEU A 59 -18.48 -6.35 -12.20
N TRP A 60 -18.51 -6.28 -10.88
CA TRP A 60 -17.35 -6.69 -10.06
C TRP A 60 -17.13 -8.20 -10.20
N GLN A 61 -15.90 -8.61 -10.46
CA GLN A 61 -15.50 -10.00 -10.60
C GLN A 61 -14.63 -10.42 -9.40
N GLU A 62 -14.38 -11.72 -9.25
CA GLU A 62 -13.53 -12.26 -8.20
C GLU A 62 -12.10 -11.69 -8.28
N ASP A 63 -11.61 -11.45 -9.48
CA ASP A 63 -10.26 -10.95 -9.78
C ASP A 63 -10.21 -9.43 -10.03
N THR A 64 -11.26 -8.69 -9.66
CA THR A 64 -11.27 -7.22 -9.78
C THR A 64 -10.22 -6.60 -8.87
N LEU A 65 -9.35 -5.79 -9.45
CA LEU A 65 -8.35 -5.01 -8.74
C LEU A 65 -8.94 -3.70 -8.25
N VAL A 66 -8.63 -3.34 -7.01
CA VAL A 66 -9.09 -2.09 -6.39
C VAL A 66 -7.92 -1.40 -5.67
N ASN A 67 -7.90 -0.07 -5.70
CA ASN A 67 -6.90 0.69 -4.97
C ASN A 67 -7.13 0.56 -3.46
N VAL A 68 -6.16 -0.02 -2.77
CA VAL A 68 -6.22 -0.25 -1.31
C VAL A 68 -5.46 0.81 -0.50
N PHE A 69 -5.01 1.88 -1.15
CA PHE A 69 -4.33 3.00 -0.50
C PHE A 69 -3.27 2.56 0.53
N SER A 70 -3.44 2.95 1.78
CA SER A 70 -2.44 2.78 2.84
C SER A 70 -2.27 1.35 3.35
N VAL A 71 -3.10 0.39 2.96
CA VAL A 71 -2.79 -1.04 3.15
C VAL A 71 -1.45 -1.39 2.51
N THR A 72 -1.10 -0.74 1.40
CA THR A 72 0.18 -0.87 0.71
C THR A 72 1.38 -0.62 1.64
N LYS A 73 1.27 0.24 2.66
CA LYS A 73 2.36 0.47 3.62
C LYS A 73 2.75 -0.80 4.38
N GLY A 74 1.76 -1.63 4.73
CA GLY A 74 2.03 -2.94 5.35
C GLY A 74 2.80 -3.87 4.40
N ILE A 75 2.46 -3.85 3.12
CA ILE A 75 3.17 -4.63 2.10
C ILE A 75 4.61 -4.15 1.93
N VAL A 76 4.83 -2.83 1.87
CA VAL A 76 6.18 -2.25 1.82
C VAL A 76 6.97 -2.59 3.09
N ALA A 77 6.34 -2.56 4.27
CA ALA A 77 6.98 -2.98 5.52
C ALA A 77 7.36 -4.48 5.49
N THR A 78 6.57 -5.34 4.84
CA THR A 78 6.92 -6.75 4.63
C THR A 78 8.16 -6.89 3.73
N CYS A 79 8.30 -6.07 2.69
CA CYS A 79 9.53 -6.03 1.87
C CYS A 79 10.76 -5.65 2.73
N ILE A 80 10.61 -4.65 3.60
CA ILE A 80 11.67 -4.26 4.54
C ILE A 80 11.99 -5.41 5.52
N ALA A 81 10.97 -6.07 6.08
CA ALA A 81 11.17 -7.20 7.00
C ALA A 81 11.96 -8.35 6.35
N ARG A 82 11.73 -8.62 5.06
CA ARG A 82 12.51 -9.59 4.29
C ARG A 82 13.98 -9.17 4.17
N LEU A 83 14.26 -7.89 3.87
CA LEU A 83 15.65 -7.39 3.87
C LEU A 83 16.33 -7.50 5.24
N VAL A 84 15.56 -7.36 6.33
CA VAL A 84 16.07 -7.57 7.71
C VAL A 84 16.40 -9.05 7.94
N GLU A 85 15.52 -9.95 7.55
CA GLU A 85 15.74 -11.41 7.64
C GLU A 85 17.00 -11.83 6.86
N GLU A 86 17.21 -11.26 5.68
CA GLU A 86 18.40 -11.45 4.85
C GLU A 86 19.67 -10.75 5.40
N LYS A 87 19.57 -10.04 6.53
CA LYS A 87 20.66 -9.26 7.15
C LYS A 87 21.24 -8.18 6.24
N ARG A 88 20.47 -7.70 5.29
CA ARG A 88 20.82 -6.60 4.38
C ARG A 88 20.41 -5.24 4.92
N LEU A 89 19.53 -5.21 5.92
CA LEU A 89 19.04 -4.03 6.60
C LEU A 89 18.89 -4.30 8.10
N ASP A 90 19.32 -3.34 8.92
CA ASP A 90 19.05 -3.29 10.36
C ASP A 90 18.19 -2.06 10.65
N ILE A 91 16.99 -2.27 11.17
CA ILE A 91 16.03 -1.18 11.44
C ILE A 91 16.48 -0.20 12.51
N TYR A 92 17.43 -0.58 13.37
CA TYR A 92 17.98 0.29 14.42
C TYR A 92 19.17 1.13 13.95
N GLN A 93 19.66 0.89 12.74
CA GLN A 93 20.68 1.73 12.13
C GLN A 93 20.10 3.02 11.57
N PRO A 94 20.88 4.10 11.51
CA PRO A 94 20.49 5.33 10.82
C PRO A 94 20.14 5.07 9.35
N VAL A 95 19.12 5.76 8.87
CA VAL A 95 18.74 5.76 7.45
C VAL A 95 19.92 6.11 6.56
N SER A 96 20.78 7.02 7.03
CA SER A 96 21.99 7.48 6.31
C SER A 96 23.02 6.37 6.01
N ASN A 97 22.98 5.25 6.72
CA ASN A 97 23.82 4.09 6.41
C ASN A 97 23.45 3.45 5.05
N TYR A 98 22.20 3.58 4.64
CA TYR A 98 21.67 3.03 3.39
C TYR A 98 21.39 4.12 2.35
N TRP A 99 21.15 5.33 2.83
CA TRP A 99 20.85 6.53 2.03
C TRP A 99 21.63 7.72 2.56
N PRO A 100 22.95 7.85 2.20
CA PRO A 100 23.85 8.86 2.76
C PRO A 100 23.33 10.29 2.66
N GLU A 101 22.69 10.67 1.55
CA GLU A 101 22.20 12.03 1.32
C GLU A 101 21.04 12.40 2.25
N TYR A 102 20.37 11.42 2.85
CA TYR A 102 19.33 11.66 3.85
C TYR A 102 19.91 12.20 5.17
N GLY A 103 21.13 11.82 5.52
CA GLY A 103 21.79 12.13 6.78
C GLY A 103 22.28 13.57 6.89
N CYS A 104 21.38 14.54 6.75
CA CYS A 104 21.69 15.96 6.88
C CYS A 104 20.50 16.73 7.50
N ASN A 105 20.77 17.99 7.86
CA ASN A 105 19.76 18.94 8.33
C ASN A 105 18.94 18.43 9.54
N GLY A 106 19.60 17.74 10.49
CA GLY A 106 18.96 17.22 11.72
C GLY A 106 18.35 15.84 11.58
N LYS A 107 18.68 15.07 10.52
CA LYS A 107 18.23 13.71 10.30
C LYS A 107 19.32 12.64 10.45
N GLU A 108 20.51 13.04 10.83
CA GLU A 108 21.72 12.20 10.85
C GLU A 108 21.52 10.89 11.65
N ASN A 109 20.76 10.98 12.74
CA ASN A 109 20.51 9.86 13.65
C ASN A 109 19.10 9.26 13.49
N THR A 110 18.34 9.65 12.47
CA THR A 110 17.02 9.07 12.20
C THR A 110 17.18 7.61 11.84
N THR A 111 16.64 6.70 12.66
CA THR A 111 16.71 5.27 12.39
C THR A 111 15.68 4.84 11.34
N VAL A 112 15.93 3.71 10.70
CA VAL A 112 14.92 3.07 9.84
C VAL A 112 13.64 2.76 10.64
N TYR A 113 13.79 2.37 11.91
CA TYR A 113 12.66 2.16 12.84
C TYR A 113 11.81 3.43 12.99
N ASP A 114 12.44 4.60 13.20
CA ASP A 114 11.69 5.86 13.32
C ASP A 114 10.93 6.19 12.03
N LEU A 115 11.53 5.90 10.87
CA LEU A 115 10.87 6.08 9.59
C LEU A 115 9.64 5.17 9.47
N LEU A 116 9.79 3.88 9.70
CA LEU A 116 8.70 2.90 9.57
C LEU A 116 7.57 3.11 10.57
N CYS A 117 7.91 3.61 11.78
CA CYS A 117 6.94 3.93 12.84
C CYS A 117 6.35 5.34 12.72
N HIS A 118 6.56 6.04 11.62
CA HIS A 118 6.08 7.41 11.41
C HIS A 118 6.64 8.44 12.41
N ARG A 119 7.87 8.23 12.87
CA ARG A 119 8.56 9.08 13.86
C ARG A 119 9.70 9.91 13.26
N ALA A 120 9.96 9.77 11.96
CA ALA A 120 11.02 10.51 11.26
C ALA A 120 10.70 12.00 11.08
N ALA A 121 9.50 12.47 11.45
CA ALA A 121 9.03 13.85 11.28
C ALA A 121 9.13 14.37 9.84
N MET A 122 8.97 13.47 8.86
CA MET A 122 9.07 13.74 7.42
C MET A 122 7.71 13.56 6.72
N PHE A 123 6.62 13.99 7.37
CA PHE A 123 5.25 13.71 6.98
C PHE A 123 4.71 14.57 5.81
N GLY A 124 5.50 15.49 5.29
CA GLY A 124 5.17 16.35 4.16
C GLY A 124 6.40 16.89 3.45
N PHE A 125 6.18 17.62 2.38
CA PHE A 125 7.22 18.37 1.67
C PHE A 125 7.22 19.81 2.16
N ARG A 126 8.41 20.36 2.46
CA ARG A 126 8.54 21.78 2.84
C ARG A 126 8.47 22.70 1.63
N GLU A 127 9.03 22.25 0.52
CA GLU A 127 8.99 22.97 -0.75
C GLU A 127 7.75 22.54 -1.55
N PRO A 128 7.15 23.47 -2.31
CA PRO A 128 6.06 23.13 -3.21
C PRO A 128 6.47 22.05 -4.21
N VAL A 129 5.64 21.05 -4.35
CA VAL A 129 5.83 20.01 -5.35
C VAL A 129 5.27 20.49 -6.68
N PRO A 130 6.03 20.47 -7.78
CA PRO A 130 5.53 20.87 -9.09
C PRO A 130 4.38 19.95 -9.54
N GLU A 131 3.36 20.55 -10.15
CA GLU A 131 2.24 19.79 -10.70
C GLU A 131 2.70 18.78 -11.75
N GLY A 132 2.02 17.63 -11.81
CA GLY A 132 2.29 16.58 -12.79
C GLY A 132 3.58 15.78 -12.55
N GLN A 133 4.32 16.03 -11.47
CA GLN A 133 5.61 15.36 -11.21
C GLN A 133 5.51 14.14 -10.30
N TRP A 134 4.33 13.70 -9.90
CA TRP A 134 4.14 12.62 -8.92
C TRP A 134 4.85 11.30 -9.27
N GLN A 135 5.17 11.08 -10.54
CA GLN A 135 5.91 9.91 -11.03
C GLN A 135 7.43 10.10 -11.05
N ASN A 136 7.92 11.31 -10.78
CA ASN A 136 9.34 11.64 -10.80
C ASN A 136 10.02 11.22 -9.49
N TRP A 137 10.34 9.93 -9.37
CA TRP A 137 10.93 9.35 -8.16
C TRP A 137 12.18 10.08 -7.68
N PRO A 138 13.18 10.40 -8.55
CA PRO A 138 14.37 11.14 -8.14
C PRO A 138 14.07 12.49 -7.51
N LEU A 139 13.13 13.25 -8.08
CA LEU A 139 12.74 14.57 -7.54
C LEU A 139 12.26 14.45 -6.09
N PHE A 140 11.33 13.54 -5.82
CA PHE A 140 10.75 13.40 -4.49
C PHE A 140 11.74 12.89 -3.45
N THR A 141 12.60 11.94 -3.82
CA THR A 141 13.63 11.42 -2.93
C THR A 141 14.69 12.47 -2.65
N GLU A 142 15.06 13.31 -3.62
CA GLU A 142 15.98 14.42 -3.44
C GLU A 142 15.40 15.50 -2.51
N LEU A 143 14.14 15.88 -2.68
CA LEU A 143 13.45 16.82 -1.78
C LEU A 143 13.43 16.30 -0.34
N LEU A 144 13.09 15.04 -0.15
CA LEU A 144 13.07 14.41 1.18
C LEU A 144 14.46 14.27 1.79
N ALA A 145 15.48 13.98 0.97
CA ALA A 145 16.85 13.92 1.45
C ALA A 145 17.36 15.29 1.91
N LYS A 146 17.05 16.36 1.18
CA LYS A 146 17.56 17.70 1.46
C LYS A 146 16.80 18.45 2.55
N GLN A 147 15.49 18.27 2.69
CA GLN A 147 14.71 19.03 3.67
C GLN A 147 15.06 18.70 5.11
N ALA A 148 14.94 19.69 6.00
CA ALA A 148 14.97 19.45 7.44
C ALA A 148 13.65 18.77 7.90
N PRO A 149 13.68 17.91 8.93
CA PRO A 149 12.47 17.35 9.50
C PRO A 149 11.61 18.46 10.14
N TYR A 150 10.32 18.22 10.29
CA TYR A 150 9.41 19.21 10.89
C TYR A 150 9.62 19.39 12.38
N ARG A 151 10.24 18.41 13.04
CA ARG A 151 10.68 18.38 14.45
C ARG A 151 11.76 17.33 14.63
N SER A 152 12.30 17.16 15.83
CA SER A 152 13.31 16.14 16.11
C SER A 152 12.78 14.74 15.79
N PRO A 153 13.46 13.95 14.94
CA PRO A 153 13.11 12.55 14.71
C PRO A 153 13.11 11.75 16.02
N GLY A 154 12.17 10.82 16.16
CA GLY A 154 12.01 10.03 17.37
C GLY A 154 11.20 10.68 18.48
N GLU A 155 10.97 12.00 18.46
CA GLU A 155 10.27 12.73 19.52
C GLU A 155 8.79 12.36 19.60
N SER A 156 8.11 12.30 18.47
CA SER A 156 6.70 11.97 18.42
C SER A 156 6.28 11.39 17.08
N GLN A 157 5.12 10.77 17.04
CA GLN A 157 4.57 10.15 15.84
C GLN A 157 3.72 11.15 15.03
N SER A 158 3.84 11.13 13.72
CA SER A 158 2.96 11.81 12.79
C SER A 158 2.87 11.01 11.50
N TYR A 159 1.67 10.69 11.10
CA TYR A 159 1.43 9.83 9.95
C TYR A 159 2.03 10.41 8.66
N HIS A 160 2.94 9.67 8.04
CA HIS A 160 3.58 10.01 6.77
C HIS A 160 2.66 9.52 5.63
N ALA A 161 1.56 10.22 5.40
CA ALA A 161 0.50 9.75 4.51
C ALA A 161 1.01 9.41 3.10
N LEU A 162 1.76 10.33 2.49
CA LEU A 162 2.31 10.20 1.14
C LEU A 162 3.81 9.90 1.15
N THR A 163 4.57 10.61 1.98
CA THR A 163 6.04 10.55 1.98
C THR A 163 6.60 9.18 2.34
N PHE A 164 5.85 8.36 3.10
CA PHE A 164 6.23 7.00 3.45
C PHE A 164 6.64 6.17 2.24
N GLY A 165 5.90 6.28 1.12
CA GLY A 165 6.17 5.52 -0.10
C GLY A 165 7.57 5.78 -0.65
N TRP A 166 7.96 7.05 -0.76
CA TRP A 166 9.31 7.42 -1.23
C TRP A 166 10.38 7.11 -0.20
N LEU A 167 10.12 7.36 1.09
CA LEU A 167 11.10 7.11 2.15
C LEU A 167 11.44 5.62 2.28
N ALA A 168 10.44 4.77 2.44
CA ALA A 168 10.67 3.33 2.58
C ALA A 168 11.06 2.66 1.25
N GLY A 169 10.45 3.11 0.15
CA GLY A 169 10.76 2.59 -1.18
C GLY A 169 12.18 2.93 -1.63
N GLU A 170 12.71 4.11 -1.27
CA GLU A 170 14.09 4.48 -1.58
C GLU A 170 15.10 3.62 -0.81
N LEU A 171 14.80 3.24 0.44
CA LEU A 171 15.63 2.28 1.18
C LEU A 171 15.72 0.94 0.44
N ILE A 172 14.58 0.39 0.00
CA ILE A 172 14.56 -0.85 -0.77
C ILE A 172 15.39 -0.69 -2.04
N ARG A 173 15.16 0.39 -2.80
CA ARG A 173 15.87 0.67 -4.05
C ARG A 173 17.40 0.78 -3.85
N ARG A 174 17.84 1.42 -2.77
CA ARG A 174 19.27 1.60 -2.45
C ARG A 174 19.94 0.29 -2.06
N ILE A 175 19.24 -0.56 -1.34
CA ILE A 175 19.78 -1.83 -0.85
C ILE A 175 19.75 -2.91 -1.94
N ASP A 176 18.68 -2.95 -2.76
CA ASP A 176 18.46 -4.03 -3.72
C ASP A 176 18.67 -3.63 -5.19
N GLY A 177 18.46 -2.37 -5.53
CA GLY A 177 18.57 -1.84 -6.90
C GLY A 177 17.24 -1.82 -7.67
N ARG A 178 16.27 -2.65 -7.31
CA ARG A 178 14.94 -2.69 -7.92
C ARG A 178 14.01 -1.62 -7.31
N SER A 179 12.99 -1.23 -8.05
CA SER A 179 11.87 -0.49 -7.47
C SER A 179 11.14 -1.34 -6.43
N VAL A 180 10.44 -0.69 -5.49
CA VAL A 180 9.65 -1.42 -4.47
C VAL A 180 8.61 -2.35 -5.11
N GLY A 181 7.99 -1.93 -6.22
CA GLY A 181 7.01 -2.75 -6.93
C GLY A 181 7.64 -3.98 -7.57
N GLN A 182 8.81 -3.83 -8.19
CA GLN A 182 9.52 -4.95 -8.77
C GLN A 182 10.06 -5.90 -7.70
N TYR A 183 10.63 -5.36 -6.60
CA TYR A 183 11.09 -6.17 -5.49
C TYR A 183 9.94 -6.98 -4.88
N PHE A 184 8.81 -6.32 -4.58
CA PHE A 184 7.62 -7.01 -4.05
C PHE A 184 7.13 -8.11 -5.00
N LYS A 185 7.04 -7.80 -6.28
CA LYS A 185 6.60 -8.76 -7.29
C LYS A 185 7.46 -10.03 -7.28
N ASP A 186 8.79 -9.86 -7.42
CA ASP A 186 9.72 -10.98 -7.59
C ASP A 186 9.91 -11.80 -6.31
N GLU A 187 9.97 -11.12 -5.15
CA GLU A 187 10.34 -11.75 -3.89
C GLU A 187 9.14 -12.25 -3.06
N ILE A 188 7.96 -11.71 -3.29
CA ILE A 188 6.79 -11.98 -2.45
C ILE A 188 5.58 -12.38 -3.29
N ALA A 189 5.16 -11.55 -4.25
CA ALA A 189 3.90 -11.77 -4.94
C ALA A 189 3.94 -13.00 -5.84
N ASP A 190 4.92 -13.12 -6.72
CA ASP A 190 5.05 -14.26 -7.63
C ASP A 190 5.27 -15.59 -6.87
N PRO A 191 6.21 -15.68 -5.90
CA PRO A 191 6.41 -16.91 -5.13
C PRO A 191 5.18 -17.40 -4.35
N LEU A 192 4.32 -16.45 -3.89
CA LEU A 192 3.12 -16.75 -3.13
C LEU A 192 1.84 -16.73 -3.99
N ALA A 193 1.97 -16.54 -5.29
CA ALA A 193 0.86 -16.40 -6.25
C ALA A 193 -0.17 -15.32 -5.81
N LEU A 194 0.31 -14.18 -5.28
CA LEU A 194 -0.55 -13.08 -4.85
C LEU A 194 -0.89 -12.17 -6.02
N ASP A 195 -2.18 -11.93 -6.21
CA ASP A 195 -2.66 -10.92 -7.17
C ASP A 195 -2.73 -9.52 -6.51
N PHE A 196 -1.63 -9.10 -5.94
CA PHE A 196 -1.43 -7.75 -5.38
C PHE A 196 -0.30 -7.05 -6.14
N LYS A 197 -0.48 -5.77 -6.43
CA LYS A 197 0.47 -5.04 -7.28
C LYS A 197 0.83 -3.68 -6.67
N ILE A 198 2.10 -3.32 -6.75
CA ILE A 198 2.59 -1.96 -6.50
C ILE A 198 3.10 -1.44 -7.84
N GLY A 199 2.28 -0.63 -8.51
CA GLY A 199 2.39 -0.31 -9.93
C GLY A 199 1.65 -1.33 -10.79
N LEU A 200 0.92 -0.84 -11.78
CA LEU A 200 0.09 -1.64 -12.68
C LEU A 200 0.71 -1.71 -14.07
N ALA A 201 0.63 -2.87 -14.71
CA ALA A 201 0.83 -2.97 -16.15
C ALA A 201 -0.43 -2.49 -16.90
N LEU A 202 -0.27 -2.02 -18.11
CA LEU A 202 -1.42 -1.60 -18.94
C LEU A 202 -2.44 -2.73 -19.14
N THR A 203 -1.97 -3.97 -19.16
CA THR A 203 -2.82 -5.18 -19.25
C THR A 203 -3.70 -5.44 -18.03
N ASP A 204 -3.42 -4.81 -16.91
CA ASP A 204 -4.22 -4.96 -15.69
C ASP A 204 -5.39 -3.97 -15.60
N LEU A 205 -5.38 -2.92 -16.45
CA LEU A 205 -6.34 -1.81 -16.35
C LEU A 205 -7.79 -2.25 -16.54
N ASP A 206 -8.06 -3.22 -17.40
CA ASP A 206 -9.40 -3.73 -17.67
C ASP A 206 -10.01 -4.42 -16.44
N ARG A 207 -9.18 -4.89 -15.51
CA ARG A 207 -9.58 -5.52 -14.26
C ARG A 207 -9.75 -4.52 -13.11
N CYS A 208 -9.34 -3.27 -13.30
CA CYS A 208 -9.38 -2.26 -12.24
C CYS A 208 -10.78 -1.68 -12.08
N ALA A 209 -11.23 -1.61 -10.83
CA ALA A 209 -12.38 -0.81 -10.47
C ALA A 209 -12.01 0.69 -10.51
N ASP A 210 -12.97 1.51 -10.92
CA ASP A 210 -12.82 2.97 -10.91
C ASP A 210 -12.71 3.47 -9.46
N MET A 211 -11.86 4.47 -9.25
CA MET A 211 -11.80 5.16 -7.97
C MET A 211 -12.87 6.25 -7.94
N LEU A 212 -13.87 6.07 -7.09
CA LEU A 212 -14.95 7.03 -6.91
C LEU A 212 -14.59 8.00 -5.77
N MET A 213 -14.76 9.30 -6.02
CA MET A 213 -14.50 10.39 -5.07
C MET A 213 -15.80 11.07 -4.68
#